data_f590d94cab254d38408f2166270e4f03
#
_entry.id   f590d94cab254d38408f2166270e4f03
#
_cell.length_a   1.000
_cell.length_b   1.000
_cell.length_c   1.000
_cell.angle_alpha   90.00
_cell.angle_beta   90.00
_cell.angle_gamma   90.00
#
_symmetry.space_group_name_H-M   'P 1'
#
loop_
_entity.id
_entity.type
_entity.pdbx_description
1 polymer ?
#
loop_
_entity_poly.entity_id
_entity_poly.type
_entity_poly.pdbx_seq_one_letter_code
_entity_poly.pdbx_strand_id
1 'polypeptide(L)'
;RSAVAGKKLSESALENLKRWVTEPQYAPYQPALLKLIEDKDFQQLDTCFWEVIPFGTGGRRGLMSELGSATINERTIAESAHGLAAYSKKFSGKETGKAAIAHDSRINSSHFARIAASVLAGHGLTVYFFKTSRSTPELSFAVRECGCDVGAMITASHNPPSDNGFKAYWSTGGQVLPPHDQGIIDEVYQATEIPLLDFDQAVEQGLIQLIDEDIASKYRSSVVSHSHSDNRDLTGYFTPLHGVGEA
;
A
#
# COMPACT_ATOMS: atom_id res chain seq x y z
N ARG A 1 16.56 26.04 -10.97
CA ARG A 1 15.90 27.24 -11.53
C ARG A 1 16.10 27.35 -13.05
N SER A 2 17.32 27.16 -13.58
CA SER A 2 17.57 27.21 -15.03
C SER A 2 16.78 26.15 -15.83
N ALA A 3 16.58 24.97 -15.28
CA ALA A 3 15.79 23.88 -15.91
C ALA A 3 14.31 24.23 -16.01
N VAL A 4 13.74 24.92 -15.03
CA VAL A 4 12.35 25.42 -15.06
C VAL A 4 12.21 26.53 -16.11
N ALA A 5 13.13 27.50 -16.14
CA ALA A 5 13.13 28.53 -17.16
C ALA A 5 13.24 27.97 -18.59
N GLY A 6 13.98 26.86 -18.76
CA GLY A 6 14.08 26.10 -20.02
C GLY A 6 12.92 25.13 -20.30
N LYS A 7 11.86 25.12 -19.47
CA LYS A 7 10.71 24.18 -19.56
C LYS A 7 11.10 22.69 -19.55
N LYS A 8 12.20 22.34 -18.90
CA LYS A 8 12.67 20.95 -18.74
C LYS A 8 12.19 20.31 -17.43
N LEU A 9 11.71 21.12 -16.48
CA LEU A 9 11.22 20.72 -15.19
C LEU A 9 10.03 21.62 -14.82
N SER A 10 8.95 21.08 -14.30
CA SER A 10 7.81 21.84 -13.80
C SER A 10 8.13 22.57 -12.50
N GLU A 11 7.40 23.64 -12.18
CA GLU A 11 7.58 24.36 -10.92
C GLU A 11 7.23 23.48 -9.71
N SER A 12 6.17 22.70 -9.83
CA SER A 12 5.76 21.76 -8.79
C SER A 12 6.84 20.68 -8.54
N ALA A 13 7.43 20.12 -9.61
CA ALA A 13 8.55 19.20 -9.46
C ALA A 13 9.74 19.84 -8.75
N LEU A 14 10.06 21.10 -9.06
CA LEU A 14 11.13 21.81 -8.36
C LEU A 14 10.84 21.98 -6.86
N GLU A 15 9.61 22.27 -6.47
CA GLU A 15 9.21 22.40 -5.07
C GLU A 15 9.31 21.07 -4.33
N ASN A 16 8.79 19.98 -4.91
CA ASN A 16 8.89 18.65 -4.35
C ASN A 16 10.34 18.16 -4.24
N LEU A 17 11.15 18.42 -5.26
CA LEU A 17 12.60 18.14 -5.24
C LEU A 17 13.31 18.86 -4.10
N LYS A 18 13.02 20.15 -3.87
CA LYS A 18 13.60 20.90 -2.75
C LYS A 18 13.31 20.23 -1.41
N ARG A 19 12.05 19.82 -1.20
CA ARG A 19 11.64 19.13 0.02
C ARG A 19 12.45 17.84 0.19
N TRP A 20 12.57 17.02 -0.85
CA TRP A 20 13.29 15.74 -0.80
C TRP A 20 14.82 15.92 -0.62
N VAL A 21 15.39 17.05 -1.01
CA VAL A 21 16.80 17.37 -0.77
C VAL A 21 17.05 17.94 0.62
N THR A 22 16.07 18.65 1.22
CA THR A 22 16.30 19.43 2.45
C THR A 22 15.67 18.85 3.70
N GLU A 23 14.56 18.11 3.57
CA GLU A 23 13.83 17.58 4.72
C GLU A 23 14.45 16.25 5.19
N PRO A 24 14.69 16.07 6.52
CA PRO A 24 15.44 14.93 7.05
C PRO A 24 14.79 13.57 6.81
N GLN A 25 13.46 13.50 6.71
CA GLN A 25 12.74 12.26 6.44
C GLN A 25 13.05 11.65 5.06
N TYR A 26 13.64 12.41 4.15
CA TYR A 26 14.04 11.93 2.83
C TYR A 26 15.55 11.66 2.71
N ALA A 27 16.31 11.77 3.78
CA ALA A 27 17.75 11.55 3.77
C ALA A 27 18.19 10.21 3.13
N PRO A 28 17.51 9.08 3.33
CA PRO A 28 17.88 7.81 2.69
C PRO A 28 17.82 7.83 1.16
N TYR A 29 17.00 8.70 0.57
CA TYR A 29 16.80 8.81 -0.88
C TYR A 29 17.71 9.84 -1.55
N GLN A 30 18.36 10.70 -0.76
CA GLN A 30 19.20 11.80 -1.29
C GLN A 30 20.33 11.34 -2.21
N PRO A 31 21.07 10.26 -1.94
CA PRO A 31 22.14 9.82 -2.85
C PRO A 31 21.65 9.52 -4.26
N ALA A 32 20.55 8.79 -4.40
CA ALA A 32 19.95 8.46 -5.70
C ALA A 32 19.39 9.72 -6.39
N LEU A 33 18.75 10.60 -5.61
CA LEU A 33 18.22 11.87 -6.11
C LEU A 33 19.33 12.81 -6.63
N LEU A 34 20.41 12.94 -5.87
CA LEU A 34 21.55 13.79 -6.27
C LEU A 34 22.19 13.29 -7.57
N LYS A 35 22.29 11.98 -7.75
CA LYS A 35 22.77 11.39 -9.00
C LYS A 35 21.92 11.79 -10.20
N LEU A 36 20.59 11.71 -10.11
CA LEU A 36 19.69 12.15 -11.20
C LEU A 36 19.85 13.65 -11.50
N ILE A 37 20.11 14.48 -10.47
CA ILE A 37 20.35 15.92 -10.63
C ILE A 37 21.67 16.16 -11.34
N GLU A 38 22.74 15.45 -10.98
CA GLU A 38 24.06 15.54 -11.61
C GLU A 38 24.03 15.08 -13.06
N ASP A 39 23.33 13.98 -13.34
CA ASP A 39 23.13 13.44 -14.69
C ASP A 39 22.21 14.32 -15.55
N LYS A 40 21.56 15.30 -14.94
CA LYS A 40 20.58 16.22 -15.58
C LYS A 40 19.43 15.49 -16.26
N ASP A 41 19.02 14.35 -15.68
CA ASP A 41 17.86 13.61 -16.16
C ASP A 41 16.56 14.31 -15.73
N PHE A 42 16.31 15.46 -16.35
CA PHE A 42 15.15 16.30 -16.04
C PHE A 42 13.83 15.59 -16.37
N GLN A 43 13.81 14.68 -17.34
CA GLN A 43 12.61 13.92 -17.68
C GLN A 43 12.23 12.99 -16.54
N GLN A 44 13.16 12.22 -16.02
CA GLN A 44 12.91 11.34 -14.88
C GLN A 44 12.61 12.14 -13.61
N LEU A 45 13.33 13.22 -13.36
CA LEU A 45 13.07 14.13 -12.24
C LEU A 45 11.65 14.71 -12.30
N ASP A 46 11.19 15.18 -13.46
CA ASP A 46 9.81 15.68 -13.59
C ASP A 46 8.80 14.57 -13.40
N THR A 47 8.98 13.41 -14.02
CA THR A 47 8.09 12.24 -13.88
C THR A 47 7.94 11.82 -12.41
N CYS A 48 9.02 11.83 -11.65
CA CYS A 48 9.01 11.39 -10.25
C CYS A 48 8.49 12.46 -9.26
N PHE A 49 8.49 13.75 -9.64
CA PHE A 49 8.26 14.84 -8.69
C PHE A 49 7.20 15.86 -9.11
N TRP A 50 6.54 15.73 -10.27
CA TRP A 50 5.59 16.72 -10.78
C TRP A 50 4.37 16.97 -9.86
N GLU A 51 4.06 16.00 -8.98
CA GLU A 51 3.02 16.13 -7.95
C GLU A 51 3.41 15.38 -6.67
N VAL A 52 2.61 15.52 -5.64
CA VAL A 52 2.54 14.55 -4.54
C VAL A 52 1.41 13.59 -4.90
N ILE A 53 1.74 12.30 -5.12
CA ILE A 53 0.75 11.29 -5.53
C ILE A 53 -0.45 11.33 -4.58
N PRO A 54 -1.66 11.61 -5.09
CA PRO A 54 -2.82 11.80 -4.24
C PRO A 54 -3.22 10.47 -3.58
N PHE A 55 -3.57 10.54 -2.31
CA PHE A 55 -4.34 9.48 -1.66
C PHE A 55 -5.81 9.74 -2.02
N GLY A 56 -6.27 9.15 -3.12
CA GLY A 56 -7.67 9.25 -3.55
C GLY A 56 -8.59 8.41 -2.66
N THR A 57 -9.88 8.41 -2.96
CA THR A 57 -10.84 7.58 -2.23
C THR A 57 -10.37 6.13 -2.19
N GLY A 58 -9.95 5.70 -1.00
CA GLY A 58 -9.49 4.34 -0.71
C GLY A 58 -8.06 4.00 -1.09
N GLY A 59 -7.19 4.94 -1.49
CA GLY A 59 -5.76 4.63 -1.65
C GLY A 59 -4.99 5.41 -2.70
N ARG A 60 -3.75 4.97 -2.94
CA ARG A 60 -2.81 5.48 -3.95
C ARG A 60 -2.51 4.43 -5.01
N ARG A 61 -2.32 4.84 -6.27
CA ARG A 61 -1.77 3.97 -7.33
C ARG A 61 -1.05 4.81 -8.38
N GLY A 62 -0.01 4.24 -8.96
CA GLY A 62 0.77 4.91 -10.02
C GLY A 62 2.02 4.15 -10.37
N LEU A 63 2.85 4.77 -11.18
CA LEU A 63 4.15 4.25 -11.62
C LEU A 63 5.05 3.94 -10.42
N MET A 64 5.71 2.79 -10.43
CA MET A 64 6.76 2.46 -9.46
C MET A 64 8.06 3.19 -9.82
N SER A 65 8.76 3.68 -8.80
CA SER A 65 10.12 4.20 -8.90
C SER A 65 10.85 3.96 -7.58
N GLU A 66 12.15 4.09 -7.55
CA GLU A 66 12.93 4.01 -6.30
C GLU A 66 12.71 5.24 -5.40
N LEU A 67 12.31 6.36 -6.00
CA LEU A 67 12.10 7.63 -5.30
C LEU A 67 11.07 8.50 -6.02
N GLY A 68 10.59 9.51 -5.33
CA GLY A 68 9.71 10.52 -5.90
C GLY A 68 8.38 10.66 -5.18
N SER A 69 7.88 11.89 -5.12
CA SER A 69 6.60 12.21 -4.50
C SER A 69 5.39 11.81 -5.37
N ALA A 70 5.59 11.66 -6.69
CA ALA A 70 4.55 11.32 -7.66
C ALA A 70 4.49 9.82 -8.01
N THR A 71 5.26 8.98 -7.30
CA THR A 71 5.42 7.56 -7.63
C THR A 71 5.11 6.64 -6.45
N ILE A 72 4.89 5.37 -6.74
CA ILE A 72 4.79 4.33 -5.72
C ILE A 72 6.21 3.81 -5.41
N ASN A 73 6.60 3.98 -4.18
CA ASN A 73 7.90 3.58 -3.63
C ASN A 73 7.77 3.29 -2.13
N GLU A 74 8.87 2.89 -1.49
CA GLU A 74 8.88 2.56 -0.06
C GLU A 74 8.34 3.70 0.81
N ARG A 75 8.73 4.95 0.51
CA ARG A 75 8.30 6.12 1.27
C ARG A 75 6.79 6.36 1.14
N THR A 76 6.25 6.36 -0.08
CA THR A 76 4.81 6.62 -0.31
C THR A 76 3.92 5.48 0.19
N ILE A 77 4.41 4.24 0.21
CA ILE A 77 3.74 3.10 0.87
C ILE A 77 3.77 3.27 2.39
N ALA A 78 4.93 3.61 2.96
CA ALA A 78 5.05 3.85 4.40
C ALA A 78 4.15 4.99 4.88
N GLU A 79 4.07 6.10 4.14
CA GLU A 79 3.15 7.21 4.41
C GLU A 79 1.68 6.75 4.39
N SER A 80 1.32 5.91 3.41
CA SER A 80 -0.05 5.40 3.29
C SER A 80 -0.44 4.50 4.46
N ALA A 81 0.46 3.62 4.88
CA ALA A 81 0.26 2.75 6.04
C ALA A 81 0.23 3.56 7.36
N HIS A 82 1.10 4.57 7.49
CA HIS A 82 1.11 5.50 8.62
C HIS A 82 -0.24 6.22 8.76
N GLY A 83 -0.70 6.85 7.67
CA GLY A 83 -1.97 7.58 7.69
C GLY A 83 -3.15 6.69 8.05
N LEU A 84 -3.19 5.45 7.52
CA LEU A 84 -4.23 4.47 7.86
C LEU A 84 -4.20 4.12 9.34
N ALA A 85 -3.02 3.83 9.91
CA ALA A 85 -2.87 3.48 11.32
C ALA A 85 -3.17 4.65 12.24
N ALA A 86 -2.58 5.82 11.99
CA ALA A 86 -2.75 7.02 12.81
C ALA A 86 -4.22 7.44 12.87
N TYR A 87 -4.88 7.51 11.72
CA TYR A 87 -6.30 7.84 11.66
C TYR A 87 -7.17 6.80 12.36
N SER A 88 -6.93 5.50 12.15
CA SER A 88 -7.69 4.44 12.78
C SER A 88 -7.64 4.53 14.31
N LYS A 89 -6.45 4.74 14.88
CA LYS A 89 -6.27 4.95 16.32
C LYS A 89 -7.01 6.21 16.83
N LYS A 90 -6.83 7.32 16.14
CA LYS A 90 -7.49 8.59 16.47
C LYS A 90 -9.00 8.49 16.43
N PHE A 91 -9.55 7.84 15.41
CA PHE A 91 -10.99 7.64 15.24
C PHE A 91 -11.58 6.69 16.30
N SER A 92 -10.90 5.58 16.59
CA SER A 92 -11.37 4.58 17.55
C SER A 92 -11.11 4.97 19.03
N GLY A 93 -10.18 5.89 19.27
CA GLY A 93 -9.69 6.22 20.62
C GLY A 93 -8.89 5.09 21.28
N LYS A 94 -8.43 4.08 20.49
CA LYS A 94 -7.67 2.93 20.98
C LYS A 94 -6.18 3.10 20.67
N GLU A 95 -5.33 2.70 21.60
CA GLU A 95 -3.88 2.69 21.37
C GLU A 95 -3.40 1.47 20.58
N THR A 96 -4.17 0.39 20.59
CA THR A 96 -3.90 -0.85 19.87
C THR A 96 -5.06 -1.21 18.97
N GLY A 97 -4.80 -2.06 17.96
CA GLY A 97 -5.82 -2.50 17.03
C GLY A 97 -5.33 -3.70 16.22
N LYS A 98 -6.09 -4.06 15.19
CA LYS A 98 -5.77 -5.17 14.30
C LYS A 98 -5.84 -4.71 12.85
N ALA A 99 -4.95 -5.23 12.03
CA ALA A 99 -4.94 -4.98 10.59
C ALA A 99 -4.76 -6.26 9.80
N ALA A 100 -5.34 -6.35 8.60
CA ALA A 100 -5.05 -7.42 7.65
C ALA A 100 -4.31 -6.86 6.43
N ILE A 101 -3.30 -7.57 5.94
CA ILE A 101 -2.55 -7.18 4.73
C ILE A 101 -2.49 -8.33 3.75
N ALA A 102 -2.81 -8.03 2.50
CA ALA A 102 -2.58 -8.89 1.36
C ALA A 102 -1.91 -8.13 0.21
N HIS A 103 -1.37 -8.87 -0.74
CA HIS A 103 -0.75 -8.33 -1.94
C HIS A 103 -1.04 -9.20 -3.15
N ASP A 104 -0.98 -8.62 -4.33
CA ASP A 104 -1.08 -9.35 -5.59
C ASP A 104 0.28 -9.88 -6.08
N SER A 105 0.31 -10.43 -7.30
CA SER A 105 1.50 -11.04 -7.92
C SER A 105 2.41 -10.04 -8.63
N ARG A 106 2.16 -8.73 -8.54
CA ARG A 106 2.97 -7.69 -9.19
C ARG A 106 4.39 -7.64 -8.63
N ILE A 107 5.31 -7.16 -9.43
CA ILE A 107 6.67 -6.83 -8.99
C ILE A 107 6.58 -5.88 -7.79
N ASN A 108 7.38 -6.14 -6.76
CA ASN A 108 7.44 -5.41 -5.50
C ASN A 108 6.18 -5.44 -4.62
N SER A 109 5.06 -6.09 -5.02
CA SER A 109 3.87 -6.11 -4.16
C SER A 109 4.13 -6.75 -2.80
N SER A 110 4.83 -7.88 -2.76
CA SER A 110 5.22 -8.52 -1.50
C SER A 110 6.14 -7.64 -0.66
N HIS A 111 7.13 -6.99 -1.28
CA HIS A 111 8.05 -6.07 -0.60
C HIS A 111 7.30 -4.88 0.01
N PHE A 112 6.45 -4.22 -0.75
CA PHE A 112 5.64 -3.10 -0.27
C PHE A 112 4.65 -3.51 0.81
N ALA A 113 4.10 -4.73 0.74
CA ALA A 113 3.24 -5.27 1.78
C ALA A 113 3.99 -5.46 3.11
N ARG A 114 5.25 -5.93 3.07
CA ARG A 114 6.10 -6.04 4.26
C ARG A 114 6.36 -4.67 4.88
N ILE A 115 6.65 -3.64 4.08
CA ILE A 115 6.81 -2.26 4.56
C ILE A 115 5.53 -1.77 5.25
N ALA A 116 4.38 -1.95 4.59
CA ALA A 116 3.11 -1.55 5.17
C ALA A 116 2.83 -2.28 6.51
N ALA A 117 3.12 -3.59 6.59
CA ALA A 117 2.97 -4.38 7.80
C ALA A 117 3.88 -3.88 8.93
N SER A 118 5.14 -3.59 8.61
CA SER A 118 6.13 -3.05 9.55
C SER A 118 5.72 -1.71 10.14
N VAL A 119 5.13 -0.84 9.32
CA VAL A 119 4.60 0.46 9.77
C VAL A 119 3.37 0.26 10.66
N LEU A 120 2.40 -0.55 10.25
CA LEU A 120 1.20 -0.82 11.05
C LEU A 120 1.56 -1.45 12.41
N ALA A 121 2.50 -2.40 12.42
CA ALA A 121 3.03 -2.99 13.66
C ALA A 121 3.76 -1.94 14.52
N GLY A 122 4.54 -1.03 13.91
CA GLY A 122 5.20 0.08 14.58
C GLY A 122 4.22 1.06 15.25
N HIS A 123 2.99 1.14 14.75
CA HIS A 123 1.88 1.87 15.38
C HIS A 123 1.18 1.09 16.50
N GLY A 124 1.60 -0.15 16.80
CA GLY A 124 1.02 -0.98 17.84
C GLY A 124 -0.19 -1.82 17.40
N LEU A 125 -0.41 -1.97 16.09
CA LEU A 125 -1.43 -2.87 15.58
C LEU A 125 -0.88 -4.31 15.48
N THR A 126 -1.70 -5.30 15.82
CA THR A 126 -1.44 -6.68 15.46
C THR A 126 -1.79 -6.87 13.98
N VAL A 127 -0.84 -7.33 13.17
CA VAL A 127 -1.00 -7.42 11.72
C VAL A 127 -1.15 -8.87 11.28
N TYR A 128 -2.26 -9.22 10.64
CA TYR A 128 -2.47 -10.49 9.94
C TYR A 128 -1.98 -10.34 8.50
N PHE A 129 -0.88 -11.02 8.17
CA PHE A 129 -0.16 -10.87 6.91
C PHE A 129 -0.24 -12.14 6.08
N PHE A 130 -0.81 -12.07 4.87
CA PHE A 130 -0.80 -13.19 3.93
C PHE A 130 0.59 -13.45 3.38
N LYS A 131 1.09 -14.69 3.55
CA LYS A 131 2.43 -15.11 3.09
C LYS A 131 2.54 -15.14 1.58
N THR A 132 1.45 -15.52 0.91
CA THR A 132 1.38 -15.62 -0.55
C THR A 132 0.46 -14.56 -1.14
N SER A 133 0.54 -14.35 -2.44
CA SER A 133 -0.36 -13.42 -3.13
C SER A 133 -1.81 -13.86 -3.00
N ARG A 134 -2.71 -12.90 -2.71
CA ARG A 134 -4.13 -13.15 -2.51
C ARG A 134 -4.99 -12.15 -3.24
N SER A 135 -6.22 -12.53 -3.50
CA SER A 135 -7.18 -11.66 -4.15
C SER A 135 -7.71 -10.57 -3.21
N THR A 136 -8.14 -9.46 -3.79
CA THR A 136 -8.78 -8.38 -3.03
C THR A 136 -10.00 -8.84 -2.22
N PRO A 137 -10.90 -9.72 -2.73
CA PRO A 137 -11.99 -10.26 -1.93
C PRO A 137 -11.53 -11.10 -0.73
N GLU A 138 -10.42 -11.81 -0.82
CA GLU A 138 -9.85 -12.56 0.31
C GLU A 138 -9.37 -11.61 1.42
N LEU A 139 -8.72 -10.48 1.06
CA LEU A 139 -8.39 -9.46 2.04
C LEU A 139 -9.64 -8.91 2.73
N SER A 140 -10.67 -8.55 1.95
CA SER A 140 -11.95 -8.06 2.50
C SER A 140 -12.58 -9.07 3.48
N PHE A 141 -12.51 -10.35 3.16
CA PHE A 141 -12.94 -11.43 4.04
C PHE A 141 -12.07 -11.51 5.30
N ALA A 142 -10.74 -11.48 5.17
CA ALA A 142 -9.81 -11.56 6.29
C ALA A 142 -9.98 -10.40 7.27
N VAL A 143 -10.24 -9.18 6.81
CA VAL A 143 -10.52 -8.03 7.67
C VAL A 143 -11.67 -8.34 8.63
N ARG A 144 -12.76 -8.94 8.13
CA ARG A 144 -13.94 -9.29 8.94
C ARG A 144 -13.71 -10.54 9.79
N GLU A 145 -13.13 -11.59 9.19
CA GLU A 145 -12.90 -12.88 9.86
C GLU A 145 -11.94 -12.77 11.05
N CYS A 146 -10.87 -11.96 10.90
CA CYS A 146 -9.90 -11.72 11.98
C CYS A 146 -10.32 -10.58 12.93
N GLY A 147 -11.45 -9.93 12.69
CA GLY A 147 -11.93 -8.81 13.49
C GLY A 147 -10.96 -7.61 13.44
N CYS A 148 -10.46 -7.30 12.24
CA CYS A 148 -9.53 -6.19 12.04
C CYS A 148 -10.25 -4.84 12.00
N ASP A 149 -9.60 -3.81 12.51
CA ASP A 149 -10.08 -2.42 12.44
C ASP A 149 -9.87 -1.85 11.03
N VAL A 150 -8.79 -2.27 10.36
CA VAL A 150 -8.40 -1.82 9.02
C VAL A 150 -7.78 -2.95 8.21
N GLY A 151 -7.64 -2.72 6.90
CA GLY A 151 -6.87 -3.59 6.00
C GLY A 151 -6.15 -2.83 4.91
N ALA A 152 -5.14 -3.45 4.32
CA ALA A 152 -4.44 -2.90 3.18
C ALA A 152 -4.20 -3.97 2.10
N MET A 153 -4.51 -3.61 0.84
CA MET A 153 -4.22 -4.42 -0.33
C MET A 153 -3.18 -3.72 -1.18
N ILE A 154 -2.04 -4.37 -1.37
CA ILE A 154 -0.98 -3.86 -2.24
C ILE A 154 -1.22 -4.36 -3.66
N THR A 155 -1.69 -3.46 -4.52
CA THR A 155 -2.11 -3.76 -5.90
C THR A 155 -2.34 -2.49 -6.72
N ALA A 156 -2.13 -2.56 -8.02
CA ALA A 156 -2.62 -1.57 -8.97
C ALA A 156 -3.75 -2.13 -9.87
N SER A 157 -4.41 -3.22 -9.45
CA SER A 157 -5.54 -3.83 -10.17
C SER A 157 -5.13 -4.28 -11.61
N HIS A 158 -5.68 -3.64 -12.63
CA HIS A 158 -5.45 -3.94 -14.07
C HIS A 158 -4.50 -2.95 -14.75
N ASN A 159 -3.86 -2.05 -14.01
CA ASN A 159 -2.87 -1.12 -14.55
C ASN A 159 -1.65 -1.88 -15.14
N PRO A 160 -0.82 -1.25 -15.98
CA PRO A 160 0.41 -1.85 -16.50
C PRO A 160 1.31 -2.46 -15.41
N PRO A 161 2.20 -3.40 -15.75
CA PRO A 161 3.11 -4.03 -14.79
C PRO A 161 4.08 -3.06 -14.09
N SER A 162 4.32 -1.88 -14.70
CA SER A 162 5.10 -0.79 -14.12
C SER A 162 4.46 -0.10 -12.92
N ASP A 163 3.16 -0.32 -12.72
CA ASP A 163 2.41 0.34 -11.67
C ASP A 163 2.22 -0.57 -10.45
N ASN A 164 2.09 0.06 -9.30
CA ASN A 164 1.65 -0.57 -8.06
C ASN A 164 0.77 0.40 -7.26
N GLY A 165 0.32 0.00 -6.07
CA GLY A 165 -0.52 0.85 -5.25
C GLY A 165 -0.84 0.27 -3.89
N PHE A 166 -1.48 1.09 -3.09
CA PHE A 166 -1.97 0.80 -1.75
C PHE A 166 -3.46 1.11 -1.70
N LYS A 167 -4.30 0.11 -1.41
CA LYS A 167 -5.73 0.28 -1.19
C LYS A 167 -6.08 0.06 0.27
N ALA A 168 -6.74 1.02 0.89
CA ALA A 168 -7.17 0.97 2.28
C ALA A 168 -8.57 0.39 2.43
N TYR A 169 -8.75 -0.43 3.45
CA TYR A 169 -10.00 -1.07 3.83
C TYR A 169 -10.36 -0.75 5.28
N TRP A 170 -11.65 -0.66 5.55
CA TRP A 170 -12.20 -0.41 6.88
C TRP A 170 -12.69 -1.70 7.54
N SER A 171 -13.01 -1.66 8.82
CA SER A 171 -13.44 -2.81 9.63
C SER A 171 -14.63 -3.59 9.05
N THR A 172 -15.43 -2.98 8.19
CA THR A 172 -16.52 -3.64 7.47
C THR A 172 -16.06 -4.59 6.37
N GLY A 173 -14.76 -4.60 6.03
CA GLY A 173 -14.20 -5.28 4.87
C GLY A 173 -14.42 -4.53 3.56
N GLY A 174 -15.08 -3.38 3.58
CA GLY A 174 -15.21 -2.48 2.44
C GLY A 174 -13.99 -1.59 2.27
N GLN A 175 -13.76 -1.11 1.03
CA GLN A 175 -12.78 -0.07 0.78
C GLN A 175 -13.17 1.20 1.55
N VAL A 176 -12.16 1.94 2.02
CA VAL A 176 -12.37 3.19 2.76
C VAL A 176 -13.18 4.18 1.92
N LEU A 177 -14.17 4.80 2.56
CA LEU A 177 -15.08 5.80 1.99
C LEU A 177 -15.17 7.02 2.90
N PRO A 178 -15.71 8.16 2.43
CA PRO A 178 -15.98 9.31 3.29
C PRO A 178 -16.78 8.94 4.56
N PRO A 179 -16.47 9.52 5.71
CA PRO A 179 -15.47 10.58 5.95
C PRO A 179 -14.05 10.07 6.25
N HIS A 180 -13.83 8.75 6.26
CA HIS A 180 -12.58 8.14 6.70
C HIS A 180 -11.42 8.40 5.74
N ASP A 181 -11.70 8.49 4.44
CA ASP A 181 -10.69 8.78 3.42
C ASP A 181 -9.99 10.11 3.66
N GLN A 182 -10.74 11.18 3.95
CA GLN A 182 -10.15 12.49 4.22
C GLN A 182 -9.31 12.48 5.49
N GLY A 183 -9.76 11.81 6.54
CA GLY A 183 -9.00 11.69 7.78
C GLY A 183 -7.67 10.94 7.57
N ILE A 184 -7.65 9.90 6.76
CA ILE A 184 -6.42 9.19 6.39
C ILE A 184 -5.51 10.10 5.55
N ILE A 185 -6.06 10.82 4.58
CA ILE A 185 -5.33 11.78 3.74
C ILE A 185 -4.60 12.81 4.60
N ASP A 186 -5.29 13.37 5.58
CA ASP A 186 -4.73 14.40 6.46
C ASP A 186 -3.52 13.86 7.24
N GLU A 187 -3.61 12.64 7.79
CA GLU A 187 -2.49 12.00 8.49
C GLU A 187 -1.35 11.63 7.52
N VAL A 188 -1.64 11.19 6.30
CA VAL A 188 -0.63 10.91 5.26
C VAL A 188 0.21 12.16 4.93
N TYR A 189 -0.44 13.30 4.75
CA TYR A 189 0.28 14.55 4.41
C TYR A 189 1.06 15.15 5.57
N GLN A 190 0.74 14.78 6.81
CA GLN A 190 1.45 15.21 8.00
C GLN A 190 2.60 14.26 8.40
N ALA A 191 2.75 13.12 7.71
CA ALA A 191 3.73 12.09 8.04
C ALA A 191 5.18 12.59 7.88
N THR A 192 5.85 12.85 8.99
CA THR A 192 7.29 13.19 9.04
C THR A 192 8.10 11.99 9.52
N GLU A 193 7.91 11.59 10.77
CA GLU A 193 8.49 10.40 11.37
C GLU A 193 7.50 9.25 11.30
N ILE A 194 7.90 8.15 10.67
CA ILE A 194 7.05 6.97 10.50
C ILE A 194 7.68 5.85 11.32
N PRO A 195 6.98 5.31 12.34
CA PRO A 195 7.48 4.16 13.06
C PRO A 195 7.54 2.95 12.12
N LEU A 196 8.72 2.37 12.00
CA LEU A 196 8.99 1.24 11.13
C LEU A 196 9.74 0.18 11.92
N LEU A 197 9.09 -0.97 12.18
CA LEU A 197 9.75 -2.12 12.79
C LEU A 197 10.43 -2.98 11.73
N ASP A 198 11.46 -3.72 12.15
CA ASP A 198 11.96 -4.81 11.33
C ASP A 198 10.88 -5.89 11.19
N PHE A 199 10.59 -6.32 9.96
CA PHE A 199 9.49 -7.22 9.67
C PHE A 199 9.68 -8.59 10.35
N ASP A 200 10.88 -9.16 10.22
CA ASP A 200 11.14 -10.52 10.70
C ASP A 200 11.18 -10.54 12.24
N GLN A 201 11.73 -9.52 12.88
CA GLN A 201 11.64 -9.33 14.33
C GLN A 201 10.19 -9.14 14.81
N ALA A 202 9.38 -8.38 14.06
CA ALA A 202 7.97 -8.19 14.40
C ALA A 202 7.16 -9.51 14.27
N VAL A 203 7.53 -10.38 13.33
CA VAL A 203 6.97 -11.75 13.25
C VAL A 203 7.39 -12.59 14.45
N GLU A 204 8.66 -12.59 14.81
CA GLU A 204 9.18 -13.32 15.99
C GLU A 204 8.49 -12.86 17.30
N GLN A 205 8.19 -11.59 17.42
CA GLN A 205 7.48 -10.99 18.56
C GLN A 205 5.97 -11.22 18.53
N GLY A 206 5.41 -11.81 17.46
CA GLY A 206 3.98 -12.04 17.31
C GLY A 206 3.16 -10.79 16.98
N LEU A 207 3.80 -9.66 16.70
CA LEU A 207 3.15 -8.42 16.24
C LEU A 207 2.64 -8.55 14.80
N ILE A 208 3.37 -9.30 13.97
CA ILE A 208 2.94 -9.71 12.64
C ILE A 208 2.68 -11.22 12.67
N GLN A 209 1.45 -11.61 12.43
CA GLN A 209 1.00 -13.00 12.39
C GLN A 209 0.84 -13.43 10.93
N LEU A 210 1.62 -14.41 10.52
CA LEU A 210 1.56 -14.94 9.17
C LEU A 210 0.34 -15.83 9.02
N ILE A 211 -0.55 -15.48 8.09
CA ILE A 211 -1.76 -16.21 7.72
C ILE A 211 -1.67 -16.67 6.27
N ASP A 212 -2.40 -17.69 5.92
CA ASP A 212 -2.49 -18.16 4.52
C ASP A 212 -3.70 -19.08 4.33
N GLU A 213 -3.49 -20.41 4.24
CA GLU A 213 -4.51 -21.40 3.92
C GLU A 213 -5.62 -21.49 4.98
N ASP A 214 -5.32 -21.20 6.22
CA ASP A 214 -6.30 -21.15 7.32
C ASP A 214 -7.43 -20.15 7.06
N ILE A 215 -7.13 -18.98 6.50
CA ILE A 215 -8.12 -17.97 6.12
C ILE A 215 -8.66 -18.23 4.72
N ALA A 216 -7.78 -18.63 3.77
CA ALA A 216 -8.20 -18.91 2.40
C ALA A 216 -9.23 -20.05 2.30
N SER A 217 -9.07 -21.12 3.09
CA SER A 217 -10.06 -22.21 3.13
C SER A 217 -11.43 -21.75 3.65
N LYS A 218 -11.45 -20.90 4.67
CA LYS A 218 -12.70 -20.31 5.18
C LYS A 218 -13.37 -19.42 4.14
N TYR A 219 -12.58 -18.61 3.43
CA TYR A 219 -13.06 -17.78 2.33
C TYR A 219 -13.71 -18.64 1.24
N ARG A 220 -13.01 -19.69 0.75
CA ARG A 220 -13.56 -20.60 -0.25
C ARG A 220 -14.85 -21.28 0.22
N SER A 221 -14.87 -21.75 1.46
CA SER A 221 -16.07 -22.36 2.05
C SER A 221 -17.24 -21.38 2.09
N SER A 222 -16.99 -20.12 2.46
CA SER A 222 -17.99 -19.06 2.43
C SER A 222 -18.51 -18.82 1.01
N VAL A 223 -17.63 -18.75 0.00
CA VAL A 223 -18.04 -18.56 -1.40
C VAL A 223 -18.89 -19.75 -1.89
N VAL A 224 -18.47 -20.97 -1.61
CA VAL A 224 -19.19 -22.19 -2.02
C VAL A 224 -20.57 -22.28 -1.36
N SER A 225 -20.72 -21.81 -0.12
CA SER A 225 -22.02 -21.82 0.57
C SER A 225 -23.10 -20.95 -0.10
N HIS A 226 -22.71 -20.05 -1.00
CA HIS A 226 -23.62 -19.25 -1.81
C HIS A 226 -24.00 -19.91 -3.15
N SER A 227 -23.58 -21.16 -3.39
CA SER A 227 -23.99 -21.91 -4.60
C SER A 227 -25.51 -22.16 -4.61
N HIS A 228 -26.15 -21.82 -5.71
CA HIS A 228 -27.60 -22.02 -5.88
C HIS A 228 -27.96 -23.36 -6.53
N SER A 229 -26.97 -24.15 -6.96
CA SER A 229 -27.18 -25.43 -7.66
C SER A 229 -25.98 -26.36 -7.43
N ASP A 230 -26.31 -27.66 -7.31
CA ASP A 230 -25.31 -28.74 -7.28
C ASP A 230 -24.97 -29.27 -8.68
N ASN A 231 -25.62 -28.74 -9.72
CA ASN A 231 -25.33 -29.12 -11.11
C ASN A 231 -23.87 -28.74 -11.48
N ARG A 232 -23.14 -29.71 -12.05
CA ARG A 232 -21.73 -29.61 -12.46
C ARG A 232 -21.51 -30.07 -13.90
N ASP A 233 -22.56 -30.03 -14.74
CA ASP A 233 -22.53 -30.53 -16.12
C ASP A 233 -21.81 -29.57 -17.10
N LEU A 234 -21.35 -28.42 -16.62
CA LEU A 234 -20.65 -27.44 -17.42
C LEU A 234 -19.14 -27.75 -17.46
N THR A 235 -18.56 -27.82 -18.67
CA THR A 235 -17.11 -27.82 -18.86
C THR A 235 -16.63 -26.38 -19.07
N GLY A 236 -15.70 -25.93 -18.23
CA GLY A 236 -15.11 -24.59 -18.30
C GLY A 236 -13.60 -24.63 -18.42
N TYR A 237 -13.03 -23.65 -19.14
CA TYR A 237 -11.60 -23.37 -19.14
C TYR A 237 -11.36 -22.10 -18.31
N PHE A 238 -10.54 -22.22 -17.28
CA PHE A 238 -10.16 -21.09 -16.42
C PHE A 238 -8.68 -20.78 -16.57
N THR A 239 -8.34 -19.51 -16.65
CA THR A 239 -6.98 -19.02 -16.52
C THR A 239 -6.96 -17.69 -15.79
N PRO A 240 -6.12 -17.52 -14.78
CA PRO A 240 -5.95 -16.24 -14.10
C PRO A 240 -5.13 -15.23 -14.93
N LEU A 241 -4.50 -15.68 -16.05
CA LEU A 241 -3.52 -14.92 -16.81
C LEU A 241 -2.39 -14.41 -15.90
N HIS A 242 -2.42 -13.12 -15.59
CA HIS A 242 -1.44 -12.44 -14.71
C HIS A 242 -1.99 -12.16 -13.30
N GLY A 243 -3.21 -12.61 -13.01
CA GLY A 243 -3.86 -12.41 -11.71
C GLY A 243 -3.47 -13.48 -10.68
N VAL A 244 -4.11 -13.40 -9.51
CA VAL A 244 -3.84 -14.25 -8.34
C VAL A 244 -4.80 -15.44 -8.21
N GLY A 245 -5.52 -15.80 -9.25
CA GLY A 245 -6.57 -16.83 -9.19
C GLY A 245 -6.05 -18.28 -9.10
N GLU A 246 -4.74 -18.51 -9.12
CA GLU A 246 -4.11 -19.82 -8.89
C GLU A 246 -3.73 -20.06 -7.43
N ALA A 247 -3.86 -19.06 -6.58
CA ALA A 247 -3.47 -19.13 -5.17
C ALA A 247 -4.53 -19.85 -4.31
#